data_d9289999c0dedaf50fc21faea4ea6cfc
#
_entry.id   d9289999c0dedaf50fc21faea4ea6cfc
#
_cell.length_a   1.000
_cell.length_b   1.000
_cell.length_c   1.000
_cell.angle_alpha   90.00
_cell.angle_beta   90.00
_cell.angle_gamma   90.00
#
_symmetry.space_group_name_H-M   'P 1'
#
loop_
_entity.id
_entity.type
_entity.pdbx_description
1 polymer ?
#
loop_
_entity_poly.entity_id
_entity_poly.type
_entity_poly.pdbx_seq_one_letter_code
_entity_poly.pdbx_strand_id
1 'polypeptide(L)'
;MRLYHGNAKELSKVTHEIKILPAYFNAVKCGAKRFELRKNDRGYESGDTVIMREWNGSEYTGEKIIITITYVLKDCPEYGLMNGYCIFGW
;
A
#
# COMPACT_ATOMS: atom_id res chain seq x y z
N MET A 1 5.49 6.58 -28.69
CA MET A 1 5.23 6.82 -28.16
C MET A 1 5.00 7.03 -27.59
N ARG A 2 5.00 6.88 -27.44
CA ARG A 2 4.68 7.22 -26.74
C ARG A 2 4.17 7.20 -26.23
N LEU A 3 4.08 6.93 -26.33
CA LEU A 3 3.49 6.95 -25.77
C LEU A 3 2.99 6.69 -25.22
N TYR A 4 3.04 6.40 -25.14
CA TYR A 4 2.56 6.21 -24.52
C TYR A 4 2.26 6.00 -24.03
N HIS A 5 2.16 6.24 -23.99
CA HIS A 5 2.03 5.90 -23.45
C HIS A 5 1.50 5.89 -22.67
N GLY A 6 0.95 7.13 -23.36
CA GLY A 6 -0.13 7.33 -22.38
C GLY A 6 -0.39 6.06 -21.61
N ASN A 7 -0.62 6.12 -20.53
CA ASN A 7 -0.45 5.01 -19.74
C ASN A 7 -1.76 4.57 -19.15
N ALA A 8 -2.26 3.45 -19.59
CA ALA A 8 -3.52 2.89 -19.10
C ALA A 8 -3.49 2.72 -17.59
N LYS A 9 -2.32 2.38 -17.07
CA LYS A 9 -2.15 2.19 -15.64
C LYS A 9 -2.39 3.47 -14.85
N GLU A 10 -1.93 4.59 -15.37
CA GLU A 10 -2.17 5.87 -14.72
C GLU A 10 -3.65 6.25 -14.76
N LEU A 11 -4.33 5.85 -15.83
CA LEU A 11 -5.76 6.16 -15.98
C LEU A 11 -6.62 5.31 -15.05
N SER A 12 -6.09 4.19 -14.56
CA SER A 12 -6.86 3.28 -13.72
C SER A 12 -6.43 3.29 -12.26
N LYS A 13 -5.81 4.37 -11.81
CA LYS A 13 -5.40 4.50 -10.41
C LYS A 13 -6.59 4.43 -9.48
N VAL A 14 -6.38 3.78 -8.36
CA VAL A 14 -7.41 3.54 -7.35
C VAL A 14 -6.91 4.08 -6.02
N THR A 15 -7.85 4.45 -5.17
CA THR A 15 -7.56 4.85 -3.80
C THR A 15 -8.03 3.75 -2.86
N HIS A 16 -7.15 3.29 -1.99
CA HIS A 16 -7.46 2.30 -0.97
C HIS A 16 -7.43 2.95 0.40
N GLU A 17 -8.29 2.49 1.31
CA GLU A 17 -8.21 2.89 2.71
C GLU A 17 -7.91 1.66 3.54
N ILE A 18 -6.91 1.75 4.42
CA ILE A 18 -6.52 0.64 5.26
C ILE A 18 -6.33 1.09 6.69
N LYS A 19 -6.53 0.14 7.61
CA LYS A 19 -6.31 0.37 9.05
C LYS A 19 -4.88 0.01 9.38
N ILE A 20 -4.22 0.87 10.16
CA ILE A 20 -2.83 0.64 10.59
C ILE A 20 -2.78 0.78 12.10
N LEU A 21 -2.23 -0.22 12.78
CA LEU A 21 -2.04 -0.16 14.24
C LEU A 21 -1.00 0.90 14.60
N PRO A 22 -1.11 1.49 15.81
CA PRO A 22 -0.27 2.64 16.17
C PRO A 22 1.23 2.43 16.03
N ALA A 23 1.74 1.25 16.41
CA ALA A 23 3.17 1.01 16.31
C ALA A 23 3.67 1.11 14.86
N TYR A 24 2.91 0.53 13.93
CA TYR A 24 3.27 0.57 12.52
C TYR A 24 2.99 1.95 11.92
N PHE A 25 1.91 2.58 12.35
CA PHE A 25 1.57 3.94 11.91
C PHE A 25 2.70 4.92 12.26
N ASN A 26 3.21 4.82 13.48
CA ASN A 26 4.31 5.69 13.91
C ASN A 26 5.59 5.41 13.12
N ALA A 27 5.85 4.16 12.79
CA ALA A 27 7.02 3.80 11.99
C ALA A 27 6.93 4.39 10.57
N VAL A 28 5.73 4.40 9.99
CA VAL A 28 5.49 5.05 8.70
C VAL A 28 5.67 6.55 8.83
N LYS A 29 5.08 7.14 9.88
CA LYS A 29 5.08 8.58 10.08
C LYS A 29 6.49 9.13 10.21
N CYS A 30 7.38 8.42 10.89
CA CYS A 30 8.76 8.88 11.08
C CYS A 30 9.69 8.46 9.93
N GLY A 31 9.17 7.78 8.91
CA GLY A 31 9.95 7.40 7.73
C GLY A 31 10.75 6.11 7.87
N ALA A 32 10.65 5.44 9.01
CA ALA A 32 11.39 4.20 9.23
C ALA A 32 10.80 3.03 8.46
N LYS A 33 9.49 3.01 8.28
CA LYS A 33 8.79 1.95 7.56
C LYS A 33 8.26 2.50 6.25
N ARG A 34 8.70 1.92 5.13
CA ARG A 34 8.31 2.39 3.81
C ARG A 34 7.73 1.25 2.97
N PHE A 35 7.09 0.32 3.62
CA PHE A 35 6.44 -0.82 2.96
C PHE A 35 5.30 -1.30 3.82
N GLU A 36 4.39 -2.06 3.20
CA GLU A 36 3.28 -2.68 3.90
C GLU A 36 3.12 -4.10 3.38
N LEU A 37 2.97 -5.06 4.30
CA LEU A 37 2.69 -6.46 3.97
C LEU A 37 1.22 -6.71 4.23
N ARG A 38 0.49 -7.12 3.20
CA ARG A 38 -0.95 -7.32 3.31
C ARG A 38 -1.45 -8.47 2.46
N LYS A 39 -2.59 -9.01 2.86
CA LYS A 39 -3.35 -9.85 1.97
C LYS A 39 -3.74 -9.03 0.75
N ASN A 40 -3.52 -9.57 -0.44
CA ASN A 40 -3.77 -8.84 -1.67
C ASN A 40 -5.23 -9.03 -2.11
N ASP A 41 -6.15 -8.58 -1.27
CA ASP A 41 -7.57 -8.73 -1.51
C ASP A 41 -8.19 -7.49 -2.16
N ARG A 42 -7.38 -6.48 -2.45
CA ARG A 42 -7.84 -5.22 -3.04
C ARG A 42 -7.18 -4.90 -4.37
N GLY A 43 -6.32 -5.78 -4.86
CA GLY A 43 -5.64 -5.57 -6.13
C GLY A 43 -4.73 -4.36 -6.11
N TYR A 44 -3.87 -4.23 -5.11
CA TYR A 44 -2.94 -3.11 -5.01
C TYR A 44 -2.02 -3.06 -6.22
N GLU A 45 -1.83 -1.87 -6.78
CA GLU A 45 -0.98 -1.67 -7.94
C GLU A 45 -0.13 -0.40 -7.80
N SER A 46 1.00 -0.40 -8.49
CA SER A 46 1.86 0.76 -8.54
C SER A 46 1.07 1.95 -9.10
N GLY A 47 1.20 3.11 -8.48
CA GLY A 47 0.46 4.31 -8.85
C GLY A 47 -0.80 4.52 -8.03
N ASP A 48 -1.27 3.49 -7.33
CA ASP A 48 -2.45 3.63 -6.47
C ASP A 48 -2.13 4.50 -5.25
N THR A 49 -3.16 5.18 -4.76
CA THR A 49 -3.08 5.95 -3.52
C THR A 49 -3.57 5.09 -2.38
N VAL A 50 -2.89 5.13 -1.24
CA VAL A 50 -3.33 4.43 -0.04
C VAL A 50 -3.46 5.43 1.10
N ILE A 51 -4.64 5.47 1.70
CA ILE A 51 -4.90 6.26 2.90
C ILE A 51 -4.77 5.31 4.08
N MET A 52 -3.72 5.53 4.87
CA MET A 52 -3.44 4.73 6.07
C MET A 52 -4.05 5.43 7.25
N ARG A 53 -5.08 4.83 7.84
CA ARG A 53 -5.78 5.42 8.98
C ARG A 53 -5.37 4.71 10.26
N GLU A 54 -4.90 5.48 11.22
CA GLU A 54 -4.49 4.90 12.50
C GLU A 54 -5.69 4.33 13.23
N TRP A 55 -5.56 3.06 13.65
CA TRP A 55 -6.61 2.30 14.34
C TRP A 55 -6.01 1.76 15.61
N ASN A 56 -6.60 2.10 16.76
CA ASN A 56 -6.03 1.72 18.06
C ASN A 56 -6.51 0.36 18.57
N GLY A 57 -7.23 -0.38 17.71
CA GLY A 57 -7.80 -1.67 18.10
C GLY A 57 -9.29 -1.59 18.38
N SER A 58 -9.82 -0.39 18.61
CA SER A 58 -11.24 -0.19 18.89
C SER A 58 -11.84 0.86 17.97
N GLU A 59 -11.10 1.91 17.68
CA GLU A 59 -11.63 3.02 16.89
C GLU A 59 -10.49 3.74 16.17
N TYR A 60 -10.85 4.53 15.19
CA TYR A 60 -9.88 5.39 14.50
C TYR A 60 -9.51 6.55 15.41
N THR A 61 -8.21 6.88 15.41
CA THR A 61 -7.71 8.01 16.24
C THR A 61 -7.92 9.36 15.56
N GLY A 62 -8.23 9.36 14.27
CA GLY A 62 -8.34 10.58 13.50
C GLY A 62 -7.08 10.90 12.70
N GLU A 63 -5.97 10.23 12.99
CA GLU A 63 -4.71 10.42 12.25
C GLU A 63 -4.70 9.60 10.99
N LYS A 64 -4.11 10.14 9.93
CA LYS A 64 -3.96 9.40 8.68
C LYS A 64 -2.71 9.84 7.95
N ILE A 65 -2.19 8.96 7.11
CA ILE A 65 -1.06 9.21 6.23
C ILE A 65 -1.47 8.76 4.85
N ILE A 66 -1.15 9.56 3.84
CA ILE A 66 -1.49 9.24 2.45
C ILE A 66 -0.18 8.97 1.72
N ILE A 67 -0.11 7.82 1.04
CA ILE A 67 1.07 7.46 0.25
C ILE A 67 0.63 7.06 -1.15
N THR A 68 1.59 7.07 -2.07
CA THR A 68 1.42 6.54 -3.42
C THR A 68 2.31 5.32 -3.56
N ILE A 69 1.72 4.20 -3.97
CA ILE A 69 2.47 2.96 -4.17
C ILE A 69 3.42 3.14 -5.34
N THR A 70 4.69 2.81 -5.13
CA THR A 70 5.70 2.85 -6.18
C THR A 70 6.03 1.46 -6.73
N TYR A 71 5.85 0.42 -5.93
CA TYR A 71 6.12 -0.95 -6.35
C TYR A 71 5.28 -1.94 -5.56
N VAL A 72 4.87 -3.03 -6.22
CA VAL A 72 4.14 -4.12 -5.56
C VAL A 72 4.88 -5.42 -5.84
N LEU A 73 5.22 -6.15 -4.78
CA LEU A 73 5.81 -7.47 -4.86
C LEU A 73 4.73 -8.49 -4.53
N LYS A 74 4.54 -9.49 -5.42
CA LYS A 74 3.56 -10.55 -5.22
C LYS A 74 3.91 -11.75 -6.09
N ASP A 75 3.20 -12.86 -5.89
CA ASP A 75 3.31 -14.06 -6.74
C ASP A 75 4.73 -14.62 -6.77
N CYS A 76 5.41 -14.58 -5.62
CA CYS A 76 6.77 -15.08 -5.52
C CYS A 76 6.96 -15.93 -4.25
N PRO A 77 6.19 -17.03 -4.10
CA PRO A 77 6.31 -17.87 -2.91
C PRO A 77 7.68 -18.50 -2.75
N GLU A 78 8.40 -18.67 -3.86
CA GLU A 78 9.75 -19.23 -3.82
C GLU A 78 10.72 -18.32 -3.04
N TYR A 79 10.40 -17.05 -2.87
CA TYR A 79 11.19 -16.12 -2.06
C TYR A 79 10.60 -15.89 -0.68
N GLY A 80 9.58 -16.67 -0.31
CA GLY A 80 9.02 -16.59 1.04
C GLY A 80 7.77 -15.75 1.16
N LEU A 81 7.29 -15.14 0.08
CA LEU A 81 6.05 -14.37 0.14
C LEU A 81 4.88 -15.32 -0.17
N MET A 82 4.03 -15.52 0.84
CA MET A 82 2.91 -16.43 0.72
C MET A 82 1.98 -15.99 -0.42
N ASN A 83 1.48 -16.97 -1.19
CA ASN A 83 0.50 -16.69 -2.22
C ASN A 83 -0.70 -15.98 -1.63
N GLY A 84 -1.25 -15.02 -2.36
CA GLY A 84 -2.38 -14.23 -1.90
C GLY A 84 -2.00 -13.04 -1.05
N TYR A 85 -0.70 -12.87 -0.77
CA TYR A 85 -0.18 -11.71 -0.05
C TYR A 85 0.65 -10.84 -0.98
N CYS A 86 0.84 -9.60 -0.58
CA CYS A 86 1.71 -8.68 -1.32
C CYS A 86 2.45 -7.78 -0.34
N ILE A 87 3.56 -7.23 -0.83
CA ILE A 87 4.26 -6.15 -0.17
C ILE A 87 4.22 -4.98 -1.14
N PHE A 88 3.72 -3.84 -0.69
CA PHE A 88 3.85 -2.64 -1.50
C PHE A 88 4.70 -1.62 -0.78
N GLY A 89 5.42 -0.84 -1.57
CA GLY A 89 6.33 0.17 -1.05
C GLY A 89 6.04 1.54 -1.63
N TRP A 90 6.65 2.52 -1.01
CA TRP A 90 6.47 3.91 -1.45
C TRP A 90 7.72 4.73 -1.18
#